data_664a11855b6a9f64fa7cc35d862c3b95
#
_entry.id   664a11855b6a9f64fa7cc35d862c3b95
#
_cell.length_a   1.000
_cell.length_b   1.000
_cell.length_c   1.000
_cell.angle_alpha   90.00
_cell.angle_beta   90.00
_cell.angle_gamma   90.00
#
_symmetry.space_group_name_H-M   'P 1'
#
loop_
_entity.id
_entity.type
_entity.pdbx_description
1 polymer ?
#
loop_
_entity_poly.entity_id
_entity_poly.type
_entity_poly.pdbx_seq_one_letter_code
_entity_poly.pdbx_strand_id
1 'polypeptide(L)'
;MIRAQNLTKMFGSLAAVRDISFHIKPAEIVAFLGPNGAGKTTTIKMLTTLLKPTSGVIALDGLDPASQPNEVRKRFGIVFQDPSLDDELTAQENLEIHGALYKVPRHTRAGRIEMLLKLFELWDRRKEPAKRFSGGMRRRLEIARSLLHTPRILFLDEPTLGLDPQTRNQLWTQVKKLNEEERVTVFLTTHYMEEAERVAQRVFIIDAGRLVAQGSPQELKQQTNSQSLEQAFLALTGSTIREEEADSTDSMRRMAKAWRRKP
;
A
#
# COMPACT_ATOMS: atom_id res chain seq x y z
N MET A 1 5.00 -7.65 13.86
CA MET A 1 3.86 -6.83 13.43
C MET A 1 3.10 -7.51 12.29
N ILE A 2 3.71 -7.76 11.12
CA ILE A 2 3.09 -8.51 10.02
C ILE A 2 3.90 -9.79 9.80
N ARG A 3 3.24 -10.94 9.71
CA ARG A 3 3.87 -12.22 9.41
C ARG A 3 3.06 -12.94 8.33
N ALA A 4 3.73 -13.38 7.29
CA ALA A 4 3.18 -14.25 6.26
C ALA A 4 4.05 -15.49 6.16
N GLN A 5 3.43 -16.68 6.07
CA GLN A 5 4.14 -17.96 5.96
C GLN A 5 3.51 -18.81 4.86
N ASN A 6 4.33 -19.21 3.90
CA ASN A 6 3.98 -20.05 2.75
C ASN A 6 2.73 -19.55 2.01
N LEU A 7 2.62 -18.22 1.89
CA LEU A 7 1.44 -17.54 1.37
C LEU A 7 1.33 -17.75 -0.13
N THR A 8 0.20 -18.32 -0.56
CA THR A 8 -0.06 -18.62 -1.98
C THR A 8 -1.45 -18.15 -2.37
N LYS A 9 -1.55 -17.60 -3.58
CA LYS A 9 -2.83 -17.23 -4.20
C LYS A 9 -2.90 -17.73 -5.63
N MET A 10 -3.89 -18.59 -5.87
CA MET A 10 -4.25 -19.10 -7.20
C MET A 10 -5.53 -18.41 -7.70
N PHE A 11 -5.57 -18.06 -8.98
CA PHE A 11 -6.76 -17.68 -9.74
C PHE A 11 -6.91 -18.68 -10.90
N GLY A 12 -7.73 -19.70 -10.70
CA GLY A 12 -7.74 -20.84 -11.61
C GLY A 12 -6.36 -21.51 -11.67
N SER A 13 -5.78 -21.61 -12.86
CA SER A 13 -4.42 -22.15 -13.07
C SER A 13 -3.29 -21.12 -12.84
N LEU A 14 -3.63 -19.83 -12.73
CA LEU A 14 -2.64 -18.77 -12.54
C LEU A 14 -2.26 -18.64 -11.07
N ALA A 15 -0.98 -18.85 -10.74
CA ALA A 15 -0.44 -18.54 -9.42
C ALA A 15 0.03 -17.09 -9.37
N ALA A 16 -0.81 -16.20 -8.82
CA ALA A 16 -0.48 -14.78 -8.67
C ALA A 16 0.50 -14.50 -7.52
N VAL A 17 0.50 -15.36 -6.50
CA VAL A 17 1.48 -15.36 -5.40
C VAL A 17 1.84 -16.82 -5.12
N ARG A 18 3.15 -17.09 -4.97
CA ARG A 18 3.71 -18.44 -4.93
C ARG A 18 4.61 -18.61 -3.72
N ASP A 19 4.06 -19.18 -2.65
CA ASP A 19 4.82 -19.63 -1.47
C ASP A 19 5.75 -18.54 -0.89
N ILE A 20 5.22 -17.32 -0.66
CA ILE A 20 6.02 -16.25 -0.09
C ILE A 20 5.94 -16.27 1.43
N SER A 21 7.10 -16.07 2.08
CA SER A 21 7.20 -15.96 3.53
C SER A 21 8.02 -14.74 3.92
N PHE A 22 7.48 -13.93 4.83
CA PHE A 22 8.16 -12.73 5.32
C PHE A 22 7.64 -12.30 6.70
N HIS A 23 8.45 -11.48 7.36
CA HIS A 23 8.11 -10.86 8.63
C HIS A 23 8.48 -9.39 8.63
N ILE A 24 7.59 -8.52 9.12
CA ILE A 24 7.81 -7.07 9.24
C ILE A 24 7.71 -6.70 10.71
N LYS A 25 8.71 -5.94 11.20
CA LYS A 25 8.81 -5.48 12.57
C LYS A 25 7.87 -4.29 12.83
N PRO A 26 7.51 -4.01 14.10
CA PRO A 26 6.81 -2.77 14.45
C PRO A 26 7.60 -1.54 14.05
N ALA A 27 6.90 -0.50 13.57
CA ALA A 27 7.45 0.78 13.16
C ALA A 27 8.52 0.69 12.04
N GLU A 28 8.48 -0.36 11.24
CA GLU A 28 9.33 -0.53 10.06
C GLU A 28 8.63 0.05 8.83
N ILE A 29 9.37 0.75 7.96
CA ILE A 29 8.91 1.11 6.62
C ILE A 29 9.48 0.08 5.64
N VAL A 30 8.61 -0.67 4.99
CA VAL A 30 9.00 -1.70 4.03
C VAL A 30 8.37 -1.47 2.67
N ALA A 31 9.13 -1.73 1.61
CA ALA A 31 8.66 -1.67 0.23
C ALA A 31 8.60 -3.07 -0.40
N PHE A 32 7.46 -3.41 -1.00
CA PHE A 32 7.34 -4.49 -1.96
C PHE A 32 7.58 -3.94 -3.35
N LEU A 33 8.73 -4.26 -3.90
CA LEU A 33 9.23 -3.77 -5.18
C LEU A 33 9.11 -4.85 -6.25
N GLY A 34 8.53 -4.51 -7.38
CA GLY A 34 8.40 -5.45 -8.50
C GLY A 34 7.60 -4.86 -9.66
N PRO A 35 7.66 -5.47 -10.85
CA PRO A 35 6.93 -5.01 -12.02
C PRO A 35 5.41 -5.18 -11.87
N ASN A 36 4.67 -4.65 -12.83
CA ASN A 36 3.24 -4.87 -12.91
C ASN A 36 2.93 -6.36 -13.09
N GLY A 37 1.93 -6.86 -12.36
CA GLY A 37 1.60 -8.29 -12.37
C GLY A 37 2.49 -9.17 -11.48
N ALA A 38 3.50 -8.64 -10.79
CA ALA A 38 4.37 -9.44 -9.91
C ALA A 38 3.68 -10.02 -8.67
N GLY A 39 2.45 -9.60 -8.34
CA GLY A 39 1.70 -10.08 -7.17
C GLY A 39 1.64 -9.09 -5.99
N LYS A 40 2.14 -7.85 -6.14
CA LYS A 40 2.17 -6.82 -5.08
C LYS A 40 0.77 -6.52 -4.50
N THR A 41 -0.15 -6.03 -5.34
CA THR A 41 -1.54 -5.72 -4.97
C THR A 41 -2.29 -6.96 -4.47
N THR A 42 -2.04 -8.14 -5.06
CA THR A 42 -2.62 -9.40 -4.59
C THR A 42 -2.18 -9.72 -3.16
N THR A 43 -0.91 -9.50 -2.85
CA THR A 43 -0.37 -9.67 -1.50
C THR A 43 -1.02 -8.72 -0.51
N ILE A 44 -1.11 -7.41 -0.84
CA ILE A 44 -1.83 -6.43 0.01
C ILE A 44 -3.28 -6.88 0.24
N LYS A 45 -4.01 -7.25 -0.81
CA LYS A 45 -5.41 -7.70 -0.68
C LYS A 45 -5.57 -8.90 0.24
N MET A 46 -4.62 -9.82 0.27
CA MET A 46 -4.63 -10.95 1.22
C MET A 46 -4.35 -10.48 2.65
N LEU A 47 -3.36 -9.63 2.86
CA LEU A 47 -3.04 -9.07 4.18
C LEU A 47 -4.20 -8.25 4.75
N THR A 48 -4.94 -7.55 3.92
CA THR A 48 -6.01 -6.62 4.32
C THR A 48 -7.42 -7.24 4.31
N THR A 49 -7.52 -8.56 4.36
CA THR A 49 -8.80 -9.31 4.42
C THR A 49 -9.70 -9.20 3.20
N LEU A 50 -9.26 -8.56 2.11
CA LEU A 50 -10.05 -8.39 0.89
C LEU A 50 -10.00 -9.62 -0.02
N LEU A 51 -8.99 -10.45 0.16
CA LEU A 51 -8.79 -11.65 -0.62
C LEU A 51 -8.35 -12.78 0.30
N LYS A 52 -9.04 -13.91 0.25
CA LYS A 52 -8.64 -15.10 1.00
C LYS A 52 -7.45 -15.77 0.30
N PRO A 53 -6.35 -16.09 1.00
CA PRO A 53 -5.28 -16.89 0.44
C PRO A 53 -5.78 -18.30 0.04
N THR A 54 -5.13 -18.92 -0.95
CA THR A 54 -5.38 -20.30 -1.33
C THR A 54 -4.73 -21.25 -0.32
N SER A 55 -3.52 -20.89 0.15
CA SER A 55 -2.83 -21.60 1.24
C SER A 55 -1.87 -20.64 1.96
N GLY A 56 -1.33 -21.08 3.09
CA GLY A 56 -0.46 -20.31 3.95
C GLY A 56 -1.21 -19.59 5.06
N VAL A 57 -0.47 -18.93 5.94
CA VAL A 57 -0.99 -18.25 7.13
C VAL A 57 -0.52 -16.80 7.17
N ILE A 58 -1.39 -15.94 7.68
CA ILE A 58 -1.12 -14.51 7.91
C ILE A 58 -1.41 -14.20 9.36
N ALA A 59 -0.53 -13.39 9.98
CA ALA A 59 -0.82 -12.75 11.25
C ALA A 59 -0.51 -11.25 11.14
N LEU A 60 -1.48 -10.41 11.49
CA LEU A 60 -1.34 -8.96 11.63
C LEU A 60 -1.53 -8.56 13.08
N ASP A 61 -0.52 -7.94 13.66
CA ASP A 61 -0.54 -7.51 15.07
C ASP A 61 -0.95 -8.65 16.03
N GLY A 62 -0.56 -9.90 15.70
CA GLY A 62 -0.92 -11.10 16.45
C GLY A 62 -2.29 -11.70 16.14
N LEU A 63 -3.08 -11.06 15.27
CA LEU A 63 -4.42 -11.51 14.88
C LEU A 63 -4.39 -12.25 13.54
N ASP A 64 -5.24 -13.26 13.40
CA ASP A 64 -5.44 -13.97 12.14
C ASP A 64 -6.55 -13.33 11.31
N PRO A 65 -6.25 -12.83 10.09
CA PRO A 65 -7.25 -12.24 9.20
C PRO A 65 -8.39 -13.18 8.78
N ALA A 66 -8.17 -14.49 8.81
CA ALA A 66 -9.18 -15.47 8.40
C ALA A 66 -10.24 -15.68 9.49
N SER A 67 -9.84 -15.70 10.76
CA SER A 67 -10.73 -15.92 11.90
C SER A 67 -11.22 -14.65 12.58
N GLN A 68 -10.43 -13.55 12.50
CA GLN A 68 -10.68 -12.29 13.21
C GLN A 68 -10.69 -11.07 12.27
N PRO A 69 -11.38 -11.08 11.12
CA PRO A 69 -11.25 -10.05 10.09
C PRO A 69 -11.65 -8.64 10.58
N ASN A 70 -12.65 -8.54 11.44
CA ASN A 70 -13.12 -7.25 11.95
C ASN A 70 -12.11 -6.61 12.92
N GLU A 71 -11.43 -7.40 13.75
CA GLU A 71 -10.41 -6.90 14.65
C GLU A 71 -9.13 -6.53 13.89
N VAL A 72 -8.79 -7.31 12.88
CA VAL A 72 -7.66 -7.02 11.97
C VAL A 72 -7.87 -5.70 11.24
N ARG A 73 -9.07 -5.43 10.72
CA ARG A 73 -9.40 -4.17 10.02
C ARG A 73 -9.22 -2.91 10.88
N LYS A 74 -9.37 -3.03 12.19
CA LYS A 74 -9.11 -1.93 13.13
C LYS A 74 -7.61 -1.65 13.30
N ARG A 75 -6.73 -2.58 12.95
CA ARG A 75 -5.28 -2.48 13.12
C ARG A 75 -4.56 -1.80 11.98
N PHE A 76 -5.21 -1.65 10.83
CA PHE A 76 -4.58 -1.05 9.66
C PHE A 76 -5.42 0.04 9.00
N GLY A 77 -4.74 1.01 8.41
CA GLY A 77 -5.25 1.88 7.35
C GLY A 77 -4.77 1.38 6.01
N ILE A 78 -5.54 1.64 4.96
CA ILE A 78 -5.17 1.26 3.60
C ILE A 78 -5.53 2.35 2.61
N VAL A 79 -4.63 2.58 1.66
CA VAL A 79 -4.84 3.44 0.49
C VAL A 79 -4.53 2.61 -0.74
N PHE A 80 -5.52 2.38 -1.57
CA PHE A 80 -5.39 1.66 -2.84
C PHE A 80 -4.92 2.58 -3.96
N GLN A 81 -4.54 1.99 -5.08
CA GLN A 81 -4.20 2.72 -6.29
C GLN A 81 -5.39 3.57 -6.79
N ASP A 82 -6.58 2.98 -6.81
CA ASP A 82 -7.81 3.67 -7.20
C ASP A 82 -8.31 4.60 -6.08
N PRO A 83 -8.70 5.85 -6.42
CA PRO A 83 -9.26 6.78 -5.45
C PRO A 83 -10.54 6.25 -4.78
N SER A 84 -10.69 6.54 -3.49
CA SER A 84 -11.82 6.07 -2.69
C SER A 84 -12.50 7.18 -1.87
N LEU A 85 -12.22 8.45 -2.18
CA LEU A 85 -12.89 9.60 -1.60
C LEU A 85 -14.28 9.80 -2.22
N ASP A 86 -15.18 10.34 -1.43
CA ASP A 86 -16.41 10.90 -1.96
C ASP A 86 -16.13 12.32 -2.48
N ASP A 87 -16.33 12.52 -3.76
CA ASP A 87 -15.99 13.74 -4.49
C ASP A 87 -16.89 14.92 -4.14
N GLU A 88 -18.12 14.68 -3.74
CA GLU A 88 -19.09 15.70 -3.37
C GLU A 88 -18.91 16.19 -1.92
N LEU A 89 -18.29 15.37 -1.09
CA LEU A 89 -18.00 15.71 0.30
C LEU A 89 -16.73 16.57 0.42
N THR A 90 -16.73 17.44 1.41
CA THR A 90 -15.53 18.19 1.80
C THR A 90 -14.45 17.26 2.36
N ALA A 91 -13.22 17.76 2.42
CA ALA A 91 -12.13 17.01 3.04
C ALA A 91 -12.46 16.63 4.48
N GLN A 92 -13.03 17.54 5.26
CA GLN A 92 -13.43 17.29 6.64
C GLN A 92 -14.53 16.23 6.73
N GLU A 93 -15.58 16.30 5.92
CA GLU A 93 -16.71 15.36 5.91
C GLU A 93 -16.25 13.95 5.51
N ASN A 94 -15.34 13.81 4.54
CA ASN A 94 -14.72 12.52 4.21
C ASN A 94 -14.08 11.86 5.43
N LEU A 95 -13.37 12.64 6.28
CA LEU A 95 -12.78 12.11 7.51
C LEU A 95 -13.85 11.85 8.58
N GLU A 96 -14.84 12.73 8.75
CA GLU A 96 -15.91 12.57 9.74
C GLU A 96 -16.71 11.29 9.54
N ILE A 97 -17.13 11.02 8.29
CA ILE A 97 -17.87 9.80 7.94
C ILE A 97 -17.01 8.56 8.20
N HIS A 98 -15.74 8.58 7.77
CA HIS A 98 -14.82 7.46 8.01
C HIS A 98 -14.63 7.20 9.50
N GLY A 99 -14.45 8.26 10.30
CA GLY A 99 -14.34 8.16 11.76
C GLY A 99 -15.60 7.61 12.42
N ALA A 100 -16.79 7.92 11.87
CA ALA A 100 -18.04 7.35 12.34
C ALA A 100 -18.13 5.84 12.05
N LEU A 101 -17.73 5.42 10.83
CA LEU A 101 -17.71 4.01 10.43
C LEU A 101 -16.78 3.17 11.32
N TYR A 102 -15.61 3.71 11.69
CA TYR A 102 -14.66 3.07 12.60
C TYR A 102 -15.00 3.29 14.09
N LYS A 103 -16.14 3.91 14.40
CA LYS A 103 -16.61 4.18 15.77
C LYS A 103 -15.62 5.01 16.60
N VAL A 104 -14.85 5.90 15.94
CA VAL A 104 -13.99 6.85 16.66
C VAL A 104 -14.87 7.79 17.48
N PRO A 105 -14.64 7.93 18.81
CA PRO A 105 -15.49 8.75 19.67
C PRO A 105 -15.54 10.21 19.20
N ARG A 106 -16.71 10.85 19.26
CA ARG A 106 -16.90 12.23 18.76
C ARG A 106 -15.95 13.24 19.41
N HIS A 107 -15.69 13.09 20.71
CA HIS A 107 -14.84 14.02 21.46
C HIS A 107 -13.36 13.97 21.03
N THR A 108 -12.87 12.83 20.54
CA THR A 108 -11.49 12.69 20.03
C THR A 108 -11.38 12.93 18.53
N ARG A 109 -12.48 12.69 17.79
CA ARG A 109 -12.52 12.73 16.33
C ARG A 109 -12.14 14.10 15.77
N ALA A 110 -12.72 15.18 16.30
CA ALA A 110 -12.48 16.53 15.80
C ALA A 110 -10.99 16.92 15.90
N GLY A 111 -10.38 16.70 17.06
CA GLY A 111 -8.94 16.97 17.25
C GLY A 111 -8.05 16.10 16.37
N ARG A 112 -8.43 14.84 16.16
CA ARG A 112 -7.67 13.93 15.28
C ARG A 112 -7.78 14.35 13.81
N ILE A 113 -8.97 14.79 13.36
CA ILE A 113 -9.18 15.35 12.01
C ILE A 113 -8.31 16.58 11.81
N GLU A 114 -8.34 17.52 12.76
CA GLU A 114 -7.52 18.73 12.68
C GLU A 114 -6.03 18.41 12.58
N MET A 115 -5.54 17.52 13.44
CA MET A 115 -4.14 17.11 13.45
C MET A 115 -3.72 16.46 12.13
N LEU A 116 -4.52 15.53 11.60
CA LEU A 116 -4.21 14.86 10.34
C LEU A 116 -4.28 15.81 9.14
N LEU A 117 -5.30 16.67 9.06
CA LEU A 117 -5.39 17.65 7.97
C LEU A 117 -4.25 18.68 8.02
N LYS A 118 -3.76 19.05 9.21
CA LYS A 118 -2.56 19.89 9.37
C LYS A 118 -1.30 19.14 8.94
N LEU A 119 -1.11 17.88 9.38
CA LEU A 119 0.04 17.06 8.99
C LEU A 119 0.15 16.90 7.47
N PHE A 120 -0.98 16.73 6.78
CA PHE A 120 -1.04 16.56 5.32
C PHE A 120 -1.26 17.88 4.57
N GLU A 121 -1.17 19.06 5.25
CA GLU A 121 -1.27 20.41 4.66
C GLU A 121 -2.59 20.64 3.92
N LEU A 122 -3.69 20.16 4.48
CA LEU A 122 -5.03 20.27 3.90
C LEU A 122 -5.99 21.06 4.79
N TRP A 123 -5.54 21.54 5.97
CA TRP A 123 -6.40 22.18 6.95
C TRP A 123 -7.11 23.41 6.42
N ASP A 124 -6.41 24.29 5.70
CA ASP A 124 -6.98 25.54 5.19
C ASP A 124 -8.06 25.31 4.13
N ARG A 125 -7.98 24.16 3.46
CA ARG A 125 -8.94 23.74 2.42
C ARG A 125 -9.94 22.69 2.91
N ARG A 126 -10.03 22.44 4.22
CA ARG A 126 -10.87 21.35 4.81
C ARG A 126 -12.35 21.42 4.47
N LYS A 127 -12.87 22.63 4.17
CA LYS A 127 -14.26 22.88 3.81
C LYS A 127 -14.54 22.81 2.30
N GLU A 128 -13.51 22.55 1.50
CA GLU A 128 -13.68 22.42 0.05
C GLU A 128 -14.02 20.96 -0.32
N PRO A 129 -14.92 20.75 -1.30
CA PRO A 129 -15.24 19.42 -1.82
C PRO A 129 -13.99 18.76 -2.43
N ALA A 130 -13.85 17.43 -2.21
CA ALA A 130 -12.70 16.66 -2.68
C ALA A 130 -12.51 16.69 -4.20
N LYS A 131 -13.57 16.90 -4.97
CA LYS A 131 -13.51 17.08 -6.44
C LYS A 131 -12.66 18.27 -6.89
N ARG A 132 -12.44 19.27 -6.01
CA ARG A 132 -11.61 20.45 -6.31
C ARG A 132 -10.13 20.24 -5.99
N PHE A 133 -9.78 19.07 -5.43
CA PHE A 133 -8.40 18.77 -5.06
C PHE A 133 -7.60 18.26 -6.25
N SER A 134 -6.32 18.67 -6.31
CA SER A 134 -5.37 18.02 -7.23
C SER A 134 -5.17 16.53 -6.88
N GLY A 135 -4.64 15.74 -7.79
CA GLY A 135 -4.35 14.32 -7.54
C GLY A 135 -3.51 14.11 -6.27
N GLY A 136 -2.48 14.92 -6.08
CA GLY A 136 -1.64 14.87 -4.87
C GLY A 136 -2.38 15.25 -3.59
N MET A 137 -3.26 16.25 -3.63
CA MET A 137 -4.11 16.61 -2.48
C MET A 137 -5.11 15.50 -2.16
N ARG A 138 -5.71 14.88 -3.16
CA ARG A 138 -6.59 13.72 -2.98
C ARG A 138 -5.85 12.56 -2.33
N ARG A 139 -4.64 12.24 -2.79
CA ARG A 139 -3.82 11.17 -2.23
C ARG A 139 -3.45 11.45 -0.76
N ARG A 140 -3.06 12.68 -0.43
CA ARG A 140 -2.80 13.09 0.96
C ARG A 140 -4.05 12.99 1.84
N LEU A 141 -5.22 13.35 1.31
CA LEU A 141 -6.50 13.21 2.01
C LEU A 141 -6.87 11.74 2.26
N GLU A 142 -6.63 10.84 1.30
CA GLU A 142 -6.86 9.40 1.47
C GLU A 142 -5.98 8.82 2.59
N ILE A 143 -4.70 9.22 2.63
CA ILE A 143 -3.80 8.78 3.70
C ILE A 143 -4.27 9.35 5.04
N ALA A 144 -4.59 10.63 5.14
CA ALA A 144 -5.12 11.25 6.35
C ALA A 144 -6.37 10.51 6.84
N ARG A 145 -7.32 10.22 5.94
CA ARG A 145 -8.53 9.46 6.24
C ARG A 145 -8.24 8.06 6.77
N SER A 146 -7.29 7.35 6.15
CA SER A 146 -6.92 5.98 6.54
C SER A 146 -6.27 5.90 7.93
N LEU A 147 -5.77 7.02 8.45
CA LEU A 147 -5.10 7.12 9.76
C LEU A 147 -6.03 7.56 10.90
N LEU A 148 -7.27 7.92 10.60
CA LEU A 148 -8.16 8.57 11.57
C LEU A 148 -8.48 7.68 12.78
N HIS A 149 -8.60 6.37 12.59
CA HIS A 149 -8.87 5.39 13.64
C HIS A 149 -7.61 4.90 14.38
N THR A 150 -6.48 5.62 14.23
CA THR A 150 -5.19 5.32 14.88
C THR A 150 -4.67 3.90 14.62
N PRO A 151 -4.56 3.48 13.34
CA PRO A 151 -4.06 2.14 13.03
C PRO A 151 -2.58 2.00 13.38
N ARG A 152 -2.15 0.77 13.65
CA ARG A 152 -0.73 0.44 13.86
C ARG A 152 0.02 0.16 12.56
N ILE A 153 -0.70 -0.11 11.48
CA ILE A 153 -0.16 -0.47 10.17
C ILE A 153 -0.80 0.41 9.11
N LEU A 154 -0.01 0.92 8.18
CA LEU A 154 -0.48 1.65 7.01
C LEU A 154 -0.06 0.90 5.75
N PHE A 155 -1.03 0.44 4.97
CA PHE A 155 -0.81 -0.14 3.65
C PHE A 155 -0.99 0.92 2.58
N LEU A 156 -0.01 1.05 1.67
CA LEU A 156 0.00 1.99 0.57
C LEU A 156 0.24 1.24 -0.75
N ASP A 157 -0.78 1.12 -1.59
CA ASP A 157 -0.64 0.45 -2.88
C ASP A 157 -0.35 1.49 -3.96
N GLU A 158 0.91 1.54 -4.41
CA GLU A 158 1.43 2.49 -5.42
C GLU A 158 1.02 3.96 -5.13
N PRO A 159 1.34 4.51 -3.94
CA PRO A 159 0.73 5.75 -3.45
C PRO A 159 1.13 7.00 -4.25
N THR A 160 2.18 6.94 -5.02
CA THR A 160 2.75 8.09 -5.76
C THR A 160 2.54 8.02 -7.26
N LEU A 161 1.81 7.01 -7.72
CA LEU A 161 1.51 6.86 -9.15
C LEU A 161 0.80 8.10 -9.70
N GLY A 162 1.34 8.67 -10.78
CA GLY A 162 0.77 9.85 -11.43
C GLY A 162 1.02 11.18 -10.71
N LEU A 163 1.80 11.19 -9.62
CA LEU A 163 2.19 12.41 -8.91
C LEU A 163 3.49 13.00 -9.50
N ASP A 164 3.56 14.32 -9.53
CA ASP A 164 4.78 15.04 -9.85
C ASP A 164 5.87 14.82 -8.77
N PRO A 165 7.16 15.03 -9.10
CA PRO A 165 8.26 14.78 -8.16
C PRO A 165 8.19 15.57 -6.85
N GLN A 166 7.69 16.82 -6.88
CA GLN A 166 7.59 17.65 -5.70
C GLN A 166 6.51 17.12 -4.74
N THR A 167 5.32 16.84 -5.26
CA THR A 167 4.21 16.25 -4.50
C THR A 167 4.58 14.88 -3.92
N ARG A 168 5.31 14.07 -4.68
CA ARG A 168 5.83 12.77 -4.26
C ARG A 168 6.80 12.90 -3.08
N ASN A 169 7.75 13.84 -3.16
CA ASN A 169 8.68 14.13 -2.08
C ASN A 169 7.98 14.57 -0.80
N GLN A 170 7.00 15.45 -0.93
CA GLN A 170 6.19 15.97 0.17
C GLN A 170 5.43 14.85 0.89
N LEU A 171 4.78 13.97 0.13
CA LEU A 171 4.06 12.82 0.66
C LEU A 171 4.97 11.90 1.47
N TRP A 172 6.16 11.58 0.96
CA TRP A 172 7.10 10.70 1.67
C TRP A 172 7.66 11.35 2.94
N THR A 173 7.86 12.66 2.94
CA THR A 173 8.25 13.39 4.15
C THR A 173 7.19 13.26 5.23
N GLN A 174 5.91 13.42 4.87
CA GLN A 174 4.78 13.28 5.80
C GLN A 174 4.62 11.85 6.31
N VAL A 175 4.81 10.83 5.45
CA VAL A 175 4.75 9.41 5.84
C VAL A 175 5.89 9.04 6.77
N LYS A 176 7.12 9.52 6.52
CA LYS A 176 8.26 9.31 7.41
C LYS A 176 8.03 9.94 8.79
N LYS A 177 7.57 11.19 8.81
CA LYS A 177 7.22 11.88 10.06
C LYS A 177 6.18 11.10 10.87
N LEU A 178 5.12 10.60 10.22
CA LEU A 178 4.13 9.75 10.87
C LEU A 178 4.75 8.45 11.46
N ASN A 179 5.64 7.79 10.71
CA ASN A 179 6.32 6.59 11.18
C ASN A 179 7.20 6.88 12.41
N GLU A 180 7.92 8.00 12.40
CA GLU A 180 8.80 8.41 13.50
C GLU A 180 8.03 8.82 14.76
N GLU A 181 6.99 9.64 14.61
CA GLU A 181 6.22 10.22 15.72
C GLU A 181 5.18 9.26 16.30
N GLU A 182 4.41 8.57 15.45
CA GLU A 182 3.32 7.68 15.86
C GLU A 182 3.70 6.19 15.83
N ARG A 183 4.92 5.85 15.41
CA ARG A 183 5.43 4.47 15.34
C ARG A 183 4.58 3.55 14.46
N VAL A 184 3.91 4.12 13.45
CA VAL A 184 3.12 3.36 12.49
C VAL A 184 4.02 2.53 11.59
N THR A 185 3.74 1.24 11.47
CA THR A 185 4.42 0.36 10.50
C THR A 185 3.88 0.65 9.11
N VAL A 186 4.73 0.89 8.13
CA VAL A 186 4.32 1.22 6.76
C VAL A 186 4.70 0.09 5.82
N PHE A 187 3.71 -0.44 5.12
CA PHE A 187 3.89 -1.39 4.02
C PHE A 187 3.49 -0.71 2.72
N LEU A 188 4.43 -0.47 1.84
CA LEU A 188 4.14 0.12 0.55
C LEU A 188 4.46 -0.82 -0.60
N THR A 189 3.71 -0.72 -1.69
CA THR A 189 4.10 -1.28 -2.98
C THR A 189 4.53 -0.17 -3.91
N THR A 190 5.52 -0.44 -4.71
CA THR A 190 5.97 0.48 -5.76
C THR A 190 6.69 -0.31 -6.86
N HIS A 191 6.74 0.27 -8.04
CA HIS A 191 7.63 -0.14 -9.12
C HIS A 191 8.76 0.87 -9.33
N TYR A 192 8.77 2.00 -8.55
CA TYR A 192 9.81 3.01 -8.58
C TYR A 192 10.94 2.66 -7.62
N MET A 193 12.09 2.24 -8.17
CA MET A 193 13.26 1.81 -7.39
C MET A 193 13.83 2.94 -6.52
N GLU A 194 13.88 4.15 -7.08
CA GLU A 194 14.35 5.34 -6.35
C GLU A 194 13.51 5.65 -5.11
N GLU A 195 12.20 5.42 -5.17
CA GLU A 195 11.33 5.60 -4.00
C GLU A 195 11.61 4.57 -2.93
N ALA A 196 11.67 3.29 -3.33
CA ALA A 196 11.99 2.21 -2.39
C ALA A 196 13.35 2.44 -1.72
N GLU A 197 14.38 2.84 -2.49
CA GLU A 197 15.70 3.14 -1.97
C GLU A 197 15.71 4.31 -0.97
N ARG A 198 14.88 5.33 -1.22
CA ARG A 198 14.86 6.53 -0.38
C ARG A 198 14.04 6.39 0.89
N VAL A 199 12.94 5.62 0.86
CA VAL A 199 11.98 5.63 1.98
C VAL A 199 11.97 4.35 2.79
N ALA A 200 12.29 3.21 2.19
CA ALA A 200 12.19 1.92 2.86
C ALA A 200 13.46 1.58 3.65
N GLN A 201 13.27 1.07 4.85
CA GLN A 201 14.35 0.48 5.65
C GLN A 201 14.69 -0.92 5.15
N ARG A 202 13.68 -1.62 4.58
CA ARG A 202 13.85 -2.93 3.95
C ARG A 202 12.97 -3.06 2.71
N VAL A 203 13.53 -3.69 1.70
CA VAL A 203 12.88 -3.94 0.42
C VAL A 203 12.70 -5.44 0.24
N PHE A 204 11.53 -5.82 -0.21
CA PHE A 204 11.20 -7.15 -0.67
C PHE A 204 11.04 -7.10 -2.19
N ILE A 205 11.92 -7.78 -2.91
CA ILE A 205 11.83 -7.88 -4.39
C ILE A 205 10.94 -9.06 -4.73
N ILE A 206 9.82 -8.75 -5.41
CA ILE A 206 8.86 -9.75 -5.87
C ILE A 206 8.81 -9.77 -7.40
N ASP A 207 8.93 -10.97 -7.97
CA ASP A 207 8.76 -11.19 -9.40
C ASP A 207 8.01 -12.50 -9.65
N ALA A 208 7.12 -12.50 -10.65
CA ALA A 208 6.28 -13.66 -11.04
C ALA A 208 5.64 -14.38 -9.84
N GLY A 209 5.19 -13.63 -8.84
CA GLY A 209 4.55 -14.12 -7.62
C GLY A 209 5.50 -14.70 -6.57
N ARG A 210 6.80 -14.61 -6.74
CA ARG A 210 7.82 -15.15 -5.81
C ARG A 210 8.61 -14.02 -5.16
N LEU A 211 8.98 -14.22 -3.91
CA LEU A 211 9.94 -13.35 -3.24
C LEU A 211 11.35 -13.75 -3.70
N VAL A 212 12.00 -12.88 -4.48
CA VAL A 212 13.32 -13.14 -5.07
C VAL A 212 14.44 -12.78 -4.10
N ALA A 213 14.31 -11.64 -3.43
CA ALA A 213 15.27 -11.15 -2.46
C ALA A 213 14.62 -10.26 -1.41
N GLN A 214 15.29 -10.10 -0.27
CA GLN A 214 14.92 -9.13 0.76
C GLN A 214 16.15 -8.61 1.48
N GLY A 215 16.14 -7.35 1.85
CA GLY A 215 17.23 -6.71 2.58
C GLY A 215 17.04 -5.19 2.60
N SER A 216 17.91 -4.46 3.29
CA SER A 216 18.00 -3.01 3.12
C SER A 216 18.44 -2.69 1.68
N PRO A 217 18.13 -1.50 1.16
CA PRO A 217 18.62 -1.10 -0.16
C PRO A 217 20.15 -1.24 -0.31
N GLN A 218 20.89 -0.98 0.75
CA GLN A 218 22.35 -1.11 0.75
C GLN A 218 22.81 -2.58 0.69
N GLU A 219 22.18 -3.46 1.48
CA GLU A 219 22.48 -4.90 1.45
C GLU A 219 22.21 -5.50 0.07
N LEU A 220 21.09 -5.14 -0.57
CA LEU A 220 20.76 -5.62 -1.91
C LEU A 220 21.76 -5.13 -2.97
N LYS A 221 22.20 -3.87 -2.89
CA LYS A 221 23.25 -3.33 -3.76
C LYS A 221 24.60 -4.04 -3.55
N GLN A 222 24.98 -4.29 -2.32
CA GLN A 222 26.23 -5.01 -2.00
C GLN A 222 26.18 -6.47 -2.48
N GLN A 223 25.09 -7.17 -2.25
CA GLN A 223 24.89 -8.56 -2.67
C GLN A 223 25.04 -8.75 -4.19
N THR A 224 24.68 -7.73 -4.97
CA THR A 224 24.72 -7.77 -6.43
C THR A 224 25.88 -6.99 -7.04
N ASN A 225 26.73 -6.40 -6.20
CA ASN A 225 27.79 -5.49 -6.61
C ASN A 225 27.30 -4.34 -7.52
N SER A 226 26.13 -3.77 -7.17
CA SER A 226 25.42 -2.76 -7.94
C SER A 226 25.55 -1.37 -7.31
N GLN A 227 25.49 -0.33 -8.13
CA GLN A 227 25.56 1.07 -7.65
C GLN A 227 24.17 1.62 -7.29
N SER A 228 23.09 1.10 -7.89
CA SER A 228 21.71 1.50 -7.62
C SER A 228 20.81 0.31 -7.31
N LEU A 229 19.68 0.56 -6.64
CA LEU A 229 18.67 -0.48 -6.40
C LEU A 229 18.06 -1.01 -7.71
N GLU A 230 18.02 -0.19 -8.76
CA GLU A 230 17.57 -0.59 -10.10
C GLU A 230 18.50 -1.64 -10.71
N GLN A 231 19.82 -1.42 -10.66
CA GLN A 231 20.79 -2.41 -11.11
C GLN A 231 20.72 -3.69 -10.29
N ALA A 232 20.54 -3.57 -8.97
CA ALA A 232 20.38 -4.72 -8.09
C ALA A 232 19.11 -5.52 -8.44
N PHE A 233 18.02 -4.83 -8.72
CA PHE A 233 16.76 -5.45 -9.15
C PHE A 233 16.94 -6.26 -10.44
N LEU A 234 17.56 -5.66 -11.46
CA LEU A 234 17.83 -6.33 -12.75
C LEU A 234 18.73 -7.56 -12.59
N ALA A 235 19.78 -7.45 -11.76
CA ALA A 235 20.66 -8.56 -11.48
C ALA A 235 19.96 -9.73 -10.77
N LEU A 236 19.01 -9.43 -9.86
CA LEU A 236 18.28 -10.43 -9.07
C LEU A 236 17.13 -11.08 -9.83
N THR A 237 16.46 -10.35 -10.73
CA THR A 237 15.31 -10.86 -11.47
C THR A 237 15.67 -11.44 -12.85
N GLY A 238 16.84 -11.08 -13.37
CA GLY A 238 17.30 -11.52 -14.71
C GLY A 238 16.46 -10.95 -15.86
N SER A 239 15.56 -10.02 -15.58
CA SER A 239 14.64 -9.43 -16.57
C SER A 239 14.95 -7.95 -16.78
N THR A 240 15.05 -7.54 -18.04
CA THR A 240 14.85 -6.14 -18.42
C THR A 240 13.51 -5.68 -17.88
N ILE A 241 13.46 -4.45 -17.33
CA ILE A 241 12.20 -3.81 -16.92
C ILE A 241 11.28 -3.92 -18.13
N ARG A 242 10.17 -4.66 -18.00
CA ARG A 242 9.15 -4.71 -19.05
C ARG A 242 8.61 -3.30 -19.15
N GLU A 243 8.89 -2.62 -20.27
CA GLU A 243 8.26 -1.35 -20.62
C GLU A 243 6.76 -1.51 -20.47
N GLU A 244 6.12 -0.50 -19.90
CA GLU A 244 4.67 -0.44 -19.74
C GLU A 244 4.02 -0.54 -21.13
N GLU A 245 3.63 -1.73 -21.56
CA GLU A 245 2.54 -1.80 -22.52
C GLU A 245 1.29 -1.28 -21.83
N ALA A 246 0.84 -0.13 -22.28
CA ALA A 246 -0.41 0.52 -21.90
C ALA A 246 -1.60 -0.43 -22.21
N ASP A 247 -1.92 -1.33 -21.28
CA ASP A 247 -3.03 -2.26 -21.49
C ASP A 247 -3.82 -2.58 -20.21
N SER A 248 -4.17 -1.53 -19.45
CA SER A 248 -5.19 -1.64 -18.40
C SER A 248 -6.59 -1.85 -18.99
N THR A 249 -6.84 -1.42 -20.22
CA THR A 249 -8.13 -1.56 -20.91
C THR A 249 -8.36 -2.94 -21.51
N ASP A 250 -7.34 -3.64 -21.92
CA ASP A 250 -7.48 -4.97 -22.54
C ASP A 250 -7.61 -6.09 -21.49
N SER A 251 -6.98 -5.97 -20.34
CA SER A 251 -7.16 -6.93 -19.25
C SER A 251 -8.58 -6.88 -18.67
N MET A 252 -9.19 -5.70 -18.54
CA MET A 252 -10.61 -5.57 -18.14
C MET A 252 -11.56 -6.09 -19.24
N ARG A 253 -11.25 -5.89 -20.52
CA ARG A 253 -12.04 -6.45 -21.64
C ARG A 253 -11.95 -7.97 -21.71
N ARG A 254 -10.81 -8.58 -21.41
CA ARG A 254 -10.65 -10.04 -21.31
C ARG A 254 -11.40 -10.63 -20.13
N MET A 255 -11.37 -10.00 -18.97
CA MET A 255 -12.19 -10.40 -17.80
C MET A 255 -13.69 -10.27 -18.06
N ALA A 256 -14.14 -9.16 -18.64
CA ALA A 256 -15.56 -8.98 -18.99
C ALA A 256 -16.05 -9.99 -20.04
N LYS A 257 -15.20 -10.40 -20.99
CA LYS A 257 -15.52 -11.45 -21.97
C LYS A 257 -15.60 -12.85 -21.35
N ALA A 258 -14.77 -13.14 -20.35
CA ALA A 258 -14.81 -14.40 -19.62
C ALA A 258 -16.07 -14.54 -18.73
N TRP A 259 -16.60 -13.45 -18.20
CA TRP A 259 -17.84 -13.42 -17.40
C TRP A 259 -19.11 -13.62 -18.26
N ARG A 260 -19.09 -13.20 -19.55
CA ARG A 260 -20.25 -13.38 -20.47
C ARG A 260 -20.35 -14.77 -21.10
N ARG A 261 -19.41 -15.69 -20.81
CA ARG A 261 -19.37 -17.05 -21.37
C ARG A 261 -19.68 -18.17 -20.40
N LYS A 262 -20.31 -17.88 -19.25
CA LYS A 262 -20.91 -18.97 -18.43
C LYS A 262 -22.40 -19.00 -18.70
N PRO A 263 -22.94 -20.19 -19.10
CA PRO A 263 -24.36 -20.42 -19.34
C PRO A 263 -25.18 -20.30 -18.07
#